data_871801492c2dbe4c8af550c3572ed61c
#
_entry.id   871801492c2dbe4c8af550c3572ed61c
#
_cell.length_a   1.000
_cell.length_b   1.000
_cell.length_c   1.000
_cell.angle_alpha   90.00
_cell.angle_beta   90.00
_cell.angle_gamma   90.00
#
_symmetry.space_group_name_H-M   'P 1'
#
loop_
_entity.id
_entity.type
_entity.pdbx_description
1 polymer ?
#
loop_
_entity_poly.entity_id
_entity_poly.type
_entity_poly.pdbx_seq_one_letter_code
_entity_poly.pdbx_strand_id
1 'polypeptide(L)'
;SRKNGTAVAAANLIESLRAKGHEVRVVCPDKDKKGQEGYYVAETRSFGPFDGYVKKNDVALAKADDDILYSAIDGADIVHCMMPFSLSRRAADIARALGIPVSAGFHCQAENVTNHLGLMNSKALNKAIYRRFYRVLYGKCDCVHYPTVFIKDEFESSVKKSTRGYVISNGVDEAFFKGERKARTDGKFVILCTGRYSREKDQSVLIDAVKKSAHEKDIQLVFAGAGPMEGALRRRAEGLTNAPVFGFFTREELTDVIHSADLYVHTAKVEIEAISCLEAICGGLVPVIADSEKSATRAFAMGGHNLFKPSDSADLTEKIDFFMENPYEKEKCALLYKGFAAGLAKSRCMDEMENMLAETVLENKRAAYGIPVTENSQRAAVLGYTDGSGR
;
A
#
# COMPACT_ATOMS: atom_id res chain seq x y z
N SER A 1 10.19 -9.96 8.45
CA SER A 1 9.24 -9.19 9.30
C SER A 1 8.22 -8.51 8.39
N ARG A 2 6.90 -8.79 8.58
CA ARG A 2 5.79 -8.20 7.78
C ARG A 2 5.35 -6.83 8.34
N LYS A 3 6.30 -5.95 8.69
CA LYS A 3 6.00 -4.70 9.40
C LYS A 3 5.65 -3.50 8.49
N ASN A 4 5.85 -3.60 7.18
CA ASN A 4 5.52 -2.51 6.24
C ASN A 4 4.82 -3.05 4.98
N GLY A 5 4.11 -2.18 4.26
CA GLY A 5 3.30 -2.55 3.09
C GLY A 5 4.10 -3.26 1.98
N THR A 6 5.34 -2.83 1.70
CA THR A 6 6.20 -3.48 0.70
C THR A 6 6.55 -4.92 1.10
N ALA A 7 6.84 -5.16 2.39
CA ALA A 7 7.14 -6.50 2.87
C ALA A 7 5.91 -7.42 2.85
N VAL A 8 4.72 -6.87 3.10
CA VAL A 8 3.44 -7.60 2.97
C VAL A 8 3.18 -7.95 1.51
N ALA A 9 3.31 -6.99 0.59
CA ALA A 9 3.14 -7.22 -0.84
C ALA A 9 4.10 -8.30 -1.37
N ALA A 10 5.39 -8.21 -0.99
CA ALA A 10 6.38 -9.22 -1.36
C ALA A 10 6.03 -10.61 -0.80
N ALA A 11 5.62 -10.71 0.46
CA ALA A 11 5.25 -11.97 1.08
C ALA A 11 4.03 -12.60 0.38
N ASN A 12 3.00 -11.80 0.08
CA ASN A 12 1.81 -12.27 -0.62
C ASN A 12 2.16 -12.82 -2.00
N LEU A 13 3.01 -12.13 -2.77
CA LEU A 13 3.44 -12.58 -4.09
C LEU A 13 4.26 -13.88 -4.00
N ILE A 14 5.23 -13.95 -3.09
CA ILE A 14 6.06 -15.14 -2.87
C ILE A 14 5.20 -16.34 -2.49
N GLU A 15 4.31 -16.18 -1.52
CA GLU A 15 3.41 -17.24 -1.04
C GLU A 15 2.49 -17.74 -2.15
N SER A 16 1.91 -16.81 -2.93
CA SER A 16 1.02 -17.16 -4.04
C SER A 16 1.75 -17.93 -5.14
N LEU A 17 2.90 -17.44 -5.60
CA LEU A 17 3.66 -18.10 -6.65
C LEU A 17 4.15 -19.48 -6.22
N ARG A 18 4.65 -19.63 -4.98
CA ARG A 18 5.05 -20.95 -4.44
C ARG A 18 3.88 -21.92 -4.32
N ALA A 19 2.71 -21.45 -3.89
CA ALA A 19 1.50 -22.28 -3.80
C ALA A 19 1.04 -22.79 -5.17
N LYS A 20 1.39 -22.10 -6.24
CA LYS A 20 1.11 -22.49 -7.64
C LYS A 20 2.22 -23.32 -8.28
N GLY A 21 3.25 -23.69 -7.50
CA GLY A 21 4.33 -24.57 -7.95
C GLY A 21 5.52 -23.87 -8.60
N HIS A 22 5.59 -22.52 -8.56
CA HIS A 22 6.77 -21.80 -9.06
C HIS A 22 7.94 -21.90 -8.06
N GLU A 23 9.15 -22.06 -8.59
CA GLU A 23 10.37 -21.84 -7.81
C GLU A 23 10.58 -20.34 -7.59
N VAL A 24 10.60 -19.89 -6.34
CA VAL A 24 10.79 -18.49 -5.99
C VAL A 24 12.04 -18.32 -5.13
N ARG A 25 13.05 -17.68 -5.71
CA ARG A 25 14.31 -17.30 -5.04
C ARG A 25 14.20 -15.86 -4.56
N VAL A 26 14.50 -15.63 -3.28
CA VAL A 26 14.32 -14.31 -2.62
C VAL A 26 15.65 -13.79 -2.14
N VAL A 27 16.09 -12.63 -2.68
CA VAL A 27 17.26 -11.91 -2.16
C VAL A 27 16.79 -10.81 -1.21
N CYS A 28 17.17 -10.90 0.05
CA CYS A 28 16.70 -9.95 1.08
C CYS A 28 17.76 -9.73 2.19
N PRO A 29 17.66 -8.65 2.99
CA PRO A 29 18.55 -8.39 4.11
C PRO A 29 18.08 -9.03 5.43
N ASP A 30 17.03 -9.87 5.40
CA ASP A 30 16.43 -10.47 6.60
C ASP A 30 17.27 -11.65 7.10
N LYS A 31 18.00 -11.41 8.19
CA LYS A 31 18.90 -12.41 8.79
C LYS A 31 18.19 -13.66 9.30
N ASP A 32 16.90 -13.54 9.68
CA ASP A 32 16.10 -14.67 10.17
C ASP A 32 15.77 -15.66 9.05
N LYS A 33 16.03 -15.29 7.79
CA LYS A 33 15.87 -16.13 6.61
C LYS A 33 17.14 -16.87 6.20
N LYS A 34 18.26 -16.65 6.91
CA LYS A 34 19.54 -17.30 6.59
C LYS A 34 19.45 -18.83 6.74
N GLY A 35 19.84 -19.53 5.68
CA GLY A 35 19.80 -21.01 5.63
C GLY A 35 18.42 -21.60 5.31
N GLN A 36 17.39 -20.78 5.10
CA GLN A 36 16.10 -21.24 4.59
C GLN A 36 16.19 -21.44 3.06
N GLU A 37 15.61 -22.52 2.57
CA GLU A 37 15.57 -22.83 1.13
C GLU A 37 14.90 -21.72 0.33
N GLY A 38 15.49 -21.35 -0.81
CA GLY A 38 15.03 -20.29 -1.69
C GLY A 38 15.27 -18.88 -1.15
N TYR A 39 16.02 -18.69 -0.04
CA TYR A 39 16.41 -17.38 0.48
C TYR A 39 17.91 -17.14 0.40
N TYR A 40 18.28 -16.02 -0.24
CA TYR A 40 19.63 -15.52 -0.39
C TYR A 40 19.77 -14.26 0.44
N VAL A 41 20.44 -14.37 1.59
CA VAL A 41 20.50 -13.26 2.56
C VAL A 41 21.71 -12.39 2.31
N ALA A 42 21.47 -11.16 1.84
CA ALA A 42 22.49 -10.14 1.64
C ALA A 42 22.70 -9.31 2.91
N GLU A 43 23.90 -8.75 3.07
CA GLU A 43 24.19 -7.85 4.18
C GLU A 43 23.32 -6.58 4.14
N THR A 44 22.95 -6.08 5.33
CA THR A 44 22.26 -4.79 5.44
C THR A 44 23.27 -3.67 5.20
N ARG A 45 22.90 -2.70 4.37
CA ARG A 45 23.70 -1.50 4.11
C ARG A 45 23.70 -0.61 5.36
N SER A 46 24.88 -0.22 5.82
CA SER A 46 25.05 0.80 6.86
C SER A 46 24.94 2.21 6.27
N PHE A 47 24.31 3.09 7.04
CA PHE A 47 24.22 4.54 6.79
C PHE A 47 25.04 5.34 7.81
N GLY A 48 25.95 4.66 8.54
CA GLY A 48 26.79 5.26 9.56
C GLY A 48 26.00 5.88 10.70
N PRO A 49 26.19 7.16 11.02
CA PRO A 49 25.48 7.81 12.15
C PRO A 49 23.94 7.76 12.05
N PHE A 50 23.40 7.53 10.86
CA PHE A 50 21.97 7.48 10.60
C PHE A 50 21.36 6.08 10.75
N ASP A 51 22.13 5.04 11.04
CA ASP A 51 21.64 3.66 11.17
C ASP A 51 20.51 3.54 12.20
N GLY A 52 20.65 4.24 13.33
CA GLY A 52 19.62 4.27 14.39
C GLY A 52 18.30 4.86 13.90
N TYR A 53 18.35 5.92 13.11
CA TYR A 53 17.17 6.55 12.52
C TYR A 53 16.50 5.64 11.47
N VAL A 54 17.30 5.05 10.57
CA VAL A 54 16.82 4.14 9.52
C VAL A 54 16.16 2.91 10.15
N LYS A 55 16.79 2.30 11.17
CA LYS A 55 16.25 1.16 11.91
C LYS A 55 14.95 1.49 12.64
N LYS A 56 14.86 2.68 13.27
CA LYS A 56 13.65 3.15 13.96
C LYS A 56 12.47 3.33 12.98
N ASN A 57 12.77 3.54 11.69
CA ASN A 57 11.78 3.64 10.63
C ASN A 57 11.48 2.30 9.93
N ASP A 58 11.90 1.16 10.47
CA ASP A 58 11.73 -0.18 9.90
C ASP A 58 12.22 -0.30 8.45
N VAL A 59 13.25 0.46 8.08
CA VAL A 59 13.87 0.41 6.77
C VAL A 59 15.17 -0.39 6.86
N ALA A 60 15.25 -1.50 6.13
CA ALA A 60 16.46 -2.28 5.95
C ALA A 60 16.78 -2.35 4.45
N LEU A 61 17.83 -1.67 4.01
CA LEU A 61 18.30 -1.74 2.62
C LEU A 61 19.44 -2.76 2.53
N ALA A 62 19.32 -3.70 1.60
CA ALA A 62 20.37 -4.67 1.33
C ALA A 62 21.54 -4.02 0.57
N LYS A 63 22.75 -4.46 0.89
CA LYS A 63 23.94 -4.21 0.08
C LYS A 63 23.84 -5.10 -1.17
N ALA A 64 24.14 -4.54 -2.32
CA ALA A 64 24.28 -5.33 -3.53
C ALA A 64 25.57 -6.16 -3.45
N ASP A 65 25.40 -7.46 -3.57
CA ASP A 65 26.47 -8.45 -3.58
C ASP A 65 26.33 -9.27 -4.85
N ASP A 66 27.35 -9.22 -5.70
CA ASP A 66 27.28 -9.82 -7.02
C ASP A 66 27.21 -11.34 -6.96
N ASP A 67 27.96 -11.98 -6.07
CA ASP A 67 27.98 -13.46 -5.96
C ASP A 67 26.61 -14.00 -5.51
N ILE A 68 26.01 -13.29 -4.53
CA ILE A 68 24.65 -13.62 -4.07
C ILE A 68 23.64 -13.40 -5.21
N LEU A 69 23.75 -12.29 -5.93
CA LEU A 69 22.83 -11.96 -7.01
C LEU A 69 22.97 -12.93 -8.19
N TYR A 70 24.19 -13.24 -8.63
CA TYR A 70 24.38 -14.25 -9.69
C TYR A 70 23.83 -15.61 -9.28
N SER A 71 24.12 -16.07 -8.06
CA SER A 71 23.60 -17.35 -7.56
C SER A 71 22.07 -17.41 -7.50
N ALA A 72 21.40 -16.27 -7.24
CA ALA A 72 19.94 -16.21 -7.19
C ALA A 72 19.30 -16.07 -8.58
N ILE A 73 19.97 -15.38 -9.53
CA ILE A 73 19.41 -15.01 -10.84
C ILE A 73 19.70 -16.09 -11.90
N ASP A 74 20.82 -16.78 -11.80
CA ASP A 74 21.20 -17.78 -12.79
C ASP A 74 20.11 -18.85 -12.99
N GLY A 75 19.70 -19.05 -14.25
CA GLY A 75 18.62 -19.94 -14.63
C GLY A 75 17.21 -19.48 -14.25
N ALA A 76 17.02 -18.26 -13.78
CA ALA A 76 15.68 -17.70 -13.53
C ALA A 76 14.98 -17.31 -14.84
N ASP A 77 13.66 -17.50 -14.92
CA ASP A 77 12.87 -17.04 -16.07
C ASP A 77 12.64 -15.52 -16.05
N ILE A 78 12.57 -14.90 -14.87
CA ILE A 78 12.32 -13.46 -14.67
C ILE A 78 12.89 -12.99 -13.34
N VAL A 79 13.30 -11.72 -13.28
CA VAL A 79 13.67 -11.02 -12.04
C VAL A 79 12.62 -9.97 -11.72
N HIS A 80 11.99 -10.06 -10.52
CA HIS A 80 11.06 -9.05 -10.02
C HIS A 80 11.69 -8.19 -8.92
N CYS A 81 11.74 -6.87 -9.14
CA CYS A 81 12.36 -5.89 -8.25
C CYS A 81 11.32 -5.15 -7.42
N MET A 82 11.44 -5.17 -6.09
CA MET A 82 10.46 -4.54 -5.19
C MET A 82 10.68 -3.03 -4.95
N MET A 83 11.91 -2.53 -5.05
CA MET A 83 12.25 -1.16 -4.64
C MET A 83 13.38 -0.58 -5.52
N PRO A 84 13.37 0.74 -5.86
CA PRO A 84 14.33 1.35 -6.77
C PRO A 84 15.69 1.69 -6.10
N PHE A 85 16.24 0.73 -5.33
CA PHE A 85 17.51 0.91 -4.61
C PHE A 85 18.64 0.04 -5.18
N SER A 86 19.81 0.08 -4.52
CA SER A 86 21.06 -0.51 -5.03
C SER A 86 20.96 -1.99 -5.37
N LEU A 87 20.29 -2.79 -4.53
CA LEU A 87 20.09 -4.22 -4.76
C LEU A 87 19.34 -4.46 -6.07
N SER A 88 18.15 -3.87 -6.21
CA SER A 88 17.30 -4.03 -7.40
C SER A 88 17.96 -3.49 -8.67
N ARG A 89 18.68 -2.36 -8.57
CA ARG A 89 19.44 -1.83 -9.70
C ARG A 89 20.46 -2.86 -10.18
N ARG A 90 21.24 -3.42 -9.25
CA ARG A 90 22.30 -4.37 -9.62
C ARG A 90 21.72 -5.69 -10.13
N ALA A 91 20.63 -6.17 -9.50
CA ALA A 91 19.91 -7.36 -9.97
C ALA A 91 19.37 -7.17 -11.40
N ALA A 92 18.80 -6.00 -11.71
CA ALA A 92 18.34 -5.67 -13.06
C ALA A 92 19.50 -5.60 -14.07
N ASP A 93 20.65 -5.03 -13.70
CA ASP A 93 21.82 -4.96 -14.57
C ASP A 93 22.37 -6.38 -14.88
N ILE A 94 22.42 -7.27 -13.88
CA ILE A 94 22.86 -8.68 -14.05
C ILE A 94 21.84 -9.46 -14.90
N ALA A 95 20.55 -9.39 -14.57
CA ALA A 95 19.49 -10.09 -15.30
C ALA A 95 19.52 -9.72 -16.80
N ARG A 96 19.61 -8.45 -17.13
CA ARG A 96 19.70 -7.98 -18.52
C ARG A 96 20.97 -8.49 -19.23
N ALA A 97 22.12 -8.55 -18.53
CA ALA A 97 23.36 -9.10 -19.09
C ALA A 97 23.22 -10.59 -19.42
N LEU A 98 22.37 -11.31 -18.67
CA LEU A 98 22.06 -12.72 -18.88
C LEU A 98 20.86 -12.95 -19.85
N GLY A 99 20.27 -11.89 -20.40
CA GLY A 99 19.10 -12.00 -21.29
C GLY A 99 17.79 -12.34 -20.56
N ILE A 100 17.78 -12.23 -19.23
CA ILE A 100 16.61 -12.52 -18.38
C ILE A 100 15.75 -11.26 -18.26
N PRO A 101 14.43 -11.31 -18.50
CA PRO A 101 13.54 -10.15 -18.39
C PRO A 101 13.42 -9.67 -16.95
N VAL A 102 13.19 -8.35 -16.81
CA VAL A 102 13.08 -7.68 -15.53
C VAL A 102 11.72 -7.00 -15.38
N SER A 103 11.02 -7.34 -14.32
CA SER A 103 9.83 -6.60 -13.86
C SER A 103 10.10 -5.86 -12.56
N ALA A 104 9.31 -4.84 -12.26
CA ALA A 104 9.44 -4.14 -10.98
C ALA A 104 8.08 -3.72 -10.42
N GLY A 105 7.91 -3.83 -9.09
CA GLY A 105 6.78 -3.27 -8.36
C GLY A 105 7.07 -1.83 -7.92
N PHE A 106 6.07 -0.96 -8.02
CA PHE A 106 6.17 0.43 -7.60
C PHE A 106 5.66 0.58 -6.16
N HIS A 107 6.54 0.41 -5.18
CA HIS A 107 6.20 0.43 -3.75
C HIS A 107 6.84 1.58 -2.96
N CYS A 108 7.44 2.56 -3.63
CA CYS A 108 8.11 3.69 -2.98
C CYS A 108 7.74 5.01 -3.67
N GLN A 109 6.93 5.82 -3.00
CA GLN A 109 6.58 7.17 -3.45
C GLN A 109 7.72 8.15 -3.08
N ALA A 110 8.00 9.12 -3.94
CA ALA A 110 9.06 10.11 -3.69
C ALA A 110 8.79 10.92 -2.42
N GLU A 111 7.52 11.21 -2.15
CA GLU A 111 7.04 11.90 -0.97
C GLU A 111 7.41 11.18 0.34
N ASN A 112 7.43 9.86 0.34
CA ASN A 112 7.88 9.08 1.50
C ASN A 112 9.36 9.31 1.80
N VAL A 113 10.19 9.46 0.75
CA VAL A 113 11.62 9.76 0.90
C VAL A 113 11.83 11.19 1.40
N THR A 114 11.14 12.16 0.79
CA THR A 114 11.31 13.59 1.12
C THR A 114 10.66 13.97 2.45
N ASN A 115 9.68 13.20 2.94
CA ASN A 115 9.08 13.39 4.25
C ASN A 115 10.11 13.23 5.38
N HIS A 116 11.06 12.32 5.25
CA HIS A 116 12.16 12.14 6.22
C HIS A 116 13.07 13.37 6.33
N LEU A 117 13.07 14.23 5.30
CA LEU A 117 13.82 15.49 5.27
C LEU A 117 12.94 16.71 5.59
N GLY A 118 11.66 16.52 5.90
CA GLY A 118 10.70 17.60 6.07
C GLY A 118 10.32 18.32 4.76
N LEU A 119 10.67 17.75 3.60
CA LEU A 119 10.52 18.34 2.27
C LEU A 119 9.44 17.66 1.41
N MET A 120 8.48 16.97 2.03
CA MET A 120 7.41 16.22 1.36
C MET A 120 6.62 17.06 0.32
N ASN A 121 6.52 18.37 0.54
CA ASN A 121 5.79 19.30 -0.33
C ASN A 121 6.63 19.88 -1.48
N SER A 122 7.91 19.53 -1.58
CA SER A 122 8.81 20.02 -2.64
C SER A 122 8.57 19.26 -3.95
N LYS A 123 7.69 19.80 -4.80
CA LYS A 123 7.38 19.21 -6.13
C LYS A 123 8.64 19.00 -6.98
N ALA A 124 9.61 19.94 -6.93
CA ALA A 124 10.84 19.82 -7.69
C ALA A 124 11.72 18.66 -7.22
N LEU A 125 11.85 18.48 -5.89
CA LEU A 125 12.64 17.40 -5.31
C LEU A 125 11.98 16.03 -5.56
N ASN A 126 10.65 15.93 -5.40
CA ASN A 126 9.92 14.71 -5.68
C ASN A 126 10.08 14.29 -7.16
N LYS A 127 9.94 15.23 -8.11
CA LYS A 127 10.19 14.96 -9.52
C LYS A 127 11.64 14.52 -9.80
N ALA A 128 12.62 15.11 -9.11
CA ALA A 128 14.02 14.71 -9.26
C ALA A 128 14.24 13.26 -8.76
N ILE A 129 13.60 12.87 -7.65
CA ILE A 129 13.63 11.50 -7.13
C ILE A 129 12.95 10.53 -8.09
N TYR A 130 11.77 10.83 -8.62
CA TYR A 130 11.10 9.97 -9.61
C TYR A 130 11.94 9.80 -10.87
N ARG A 131 12.59 10.87 -11.39
CA ARG A 131 13.52 10.77 -12.53
C ARG A 131 14.74 9.91 -12.21
N ARG A 132 15.24 9.97 -10.96
CA ARG A 132 16.29 9.07 -10.51
C ARG A 132 15.81 7.61 -10.48
N PHE A 133 14.62 7.33 -9.91
CA PHE A 133 14.02 6.00 -9.89
C PHE A 133 13.86 5.43 -11.29
N TYR A 134 13.35 6.23 -12.23
CA TYR A 134 13.24 5.84 -13.64
C TYR A 134 14.60 5.46 -14.22
N ARG A 135 15.60 6.32 -14.05
CA ARG A 135 16.96 6.11 -14.62
C ARG A 135 17.64 4.87 -14.04
N VAL A 136 17.48 4.62 -12.74
CA VAL A 136 18.23 3.54 -12.06
C VAL A 136 17.55 2.19 -12.17
N LEU A 137 16.21 2.14 -12.33
CA LEU A 137 15.47 0.89 -12.35
C LEU A 137 14.34 0.89 -13.39
N TYR A 138 13.25 1.65 -13.17
CA TYR A 138 11.99 1.48 -13.91
C TYR A 138 12.12 1.64 -15.43
N GLY A 139 13.00 2.50 -15.91
CA GLY A 139 13.31 2.66 -17.33
C GLY A 139 14.10 1.52 -17.96
N LYS A 140 14.54 0.54 -17.17
CA LYS A 140 15.27 -0.66 -17.60
C LYS A 140 14.39 -1.93 -17.52
N CYS A 141 13.21 -1.82 -16.91
CA CYS A 141 12.30 -2.93 -16.74
C CYS A 141 11.48 -3.17 -18.00
N ASP A 142 11.20 -4.44 -18.29
CA ASP A 142 10.35 -4.86 -19.39
C ASP A 142 8.86 -4.60 -19.08
N CYS A 143 8.48 -4.66 -17.79
CA CYS A 143 7.19 -4.18 -17.30
C CYS A 143 7.28 -3.63 -15.87
N VAL A 144 6.29 -2.81 -15.49
CA VAL A 144 6.19 -2.22 -14.15
C VAL A 144 4.78 -2.48 -13.59
N HIS A 145 4.73 -3.06 -12.40
CA HIS A 145 3.52 -3.21 -11.61
C HIS A 145 3.27 -1.94 -10.78
N TYR A 146 2.08 -1.38 -10.89
CA TYR A 146 1.59 -0.26 -10.10
C TYR A 146 0.39 -0.69 -9.27
N PRO A 147 0.38 -0.48 -7.93
CA PRO A 147 -0.78 -0.83 -7.11
C PRO A 147 -2.05 -0.05 -7.45
N THR A 148 -1.91 1.17 -8.01
CA THR A 148 -3.03 2.04 -8.38
C THR A 148 -2.74 2.84 -9.64
N VAL A 149 -3.81 3.26 -10.34
CA VAL A 149 -3.72 4.20 -11.47
C VAL A 149 -3.06 5.51 -11.00
N PHE A 150 -3.42 5.99 -9.81
CA PHE A 150 -2.86 7.20 -9.23
C PHE A 150 -1.32 7.21 -9.27
N ILE A 151 -0.68 6.17 -8.72
CA ILE A 151 0.79 6.18 -8.63
C ILE A 151 1.47 5.98 -9.99
N LYS A 152 0.82 5.27 -10.91
CA LYS A 152 1.27 5.17 -12.30
C LYS A 152 1.28 6.55 -12.96
N ASP A 153 0.18 7.27 -12.90
CA ASP A 153 0.02 8.58 -13.54
C ASP A 153 0.96 9.63 -12.90
N GLU A 154 1.06 9.65 -11.56
CA GLU A 154 1.99 10.53 -10.85
C GLU A 154 3.45 10.28 -11.27
N PHE A 155 3.85 9.01 -11.35
CA PHE A 155 5.21 8.67 -11.75
C PHE A 155 5.47 9.01 -13.23
N GLU A 156 4.62 8.55 -14.15
CA GLU A 156 4.82 8.76 -15.59
C GLU A 156 4.78 10.24 -15.96
N SER A 157 3.87 11.03 -15.35
CA SER A 157 3.83 12.49 -15.54
C SER A 157 5.09 13.18 -14.99
N SER A 158 5.60 12.74 -13.85
CA SER A 158 6.81 13.29 -13.22
C SER A 158 8.07 13.04 -14.04
N VAL A 159 8.18 11.86 -14.65
CA VAL A 159 9.34 11.49 -15.48
C VAL A 159 9.16 11.87 -16.95
N LYS A 160 7.93 12.18 -17.40
CA LYS A 160 7.55 12.46 -18.80
C LYS A 160 7.89 11.28 -19.72
N LYS A 161 7.64 10.07 -19.26
CA LYS A 161 7.87 8.82 -19.98
C LYS A 161 6.80 7.83 -19.59
N SER A 162 6.25 7.12 -20.55
CA SER A 162 5.39 5.97 -20.32
C SER A 162 6.23 4.73 -20.02
N THR A 163 5.67 3.83 -19.22
CA THR A 163 6.20 2.49 -18.98
C THR A 163 5.22 1.46 -19.53
N ARG A 164 5.67 0.23 -19.71
CA ARG A 164 4.72 -0.89 -19.86
C ARG A 164 4.18 -1.20 -18.45
N GLY A 165 3.15 -0.45 -18.06
CA GLY A 165 2.61 -0.46 -16.71
C GLY A 165 1.37 -1.34 -16.58
N TYR A 166 1.37 -2.24 -15.60
CA TYR A 166 0.21 -3.01 -15.17
C TYR A 166 -0.31 -2.44 -13.85
N VAL A 167 -1.60 -2.13 -13.80
CA VAL A 167 -2.24 -1.64 -12.58
C VAL A 167 -2.97 -2.79 -11.93
N ILE A 168 -2.39 -3.31 -10.85
CA ILE A 168 -2.91 -4.47 -10.12
C ILE A 168 -2.83 -4.15 -8.63
N SER A 169 -3.94 -4.24 -7.89
CA SER A 169 -3.93 -4.07 -6.44
C SER A 169 -3.02 -5.11 -5.75
N ASN A 170 -2.38 -4.75 -4.65
CA ASN A 170 -1.67 -5.73 -3.82
C ASN A 170 -2.61 -6.75 -3.15
N GLY A 171 -3.92 -6.53 -3.27
CA GLY A 171 -4.97 -7.41 -2.80
C GLY A 171 -5.19 -7.38 -1.29
N VAL A 172 -6.39 -7.72 -0.90
CA VAL A 172 -6.83 -7.84 0.50
C VAL A 172 -7.04 -9.31 0.83
N ASP A 173 -6.55 -9.75 1.97
CA ASP A 173 -6.71 -11.12 2.44
C ASP A 173 -8.20 -11.48 2.59
N GLU A 174 -8.57 -12.66 2.12
CA GLU A 174 -9.95 -13.14 2.11
C GLU A 174 -10.57 -13.25 3.49
N ALA A 175 -9.77 -13.27 4.55
CA ALA A 175 -10.25 -13.25 5.93
C ALA A 175 -11.06 -11.97 6.24
N PHE A 176 -10.71 -10.83 5.64
CA PHE A 176 -11.44 -9.58 5.84
C PHE A 176 -12.81 -9.52 5.18
N PHE A 177 -13.05 -10.35 4.15
CA PHE A 177 -14.35 -10.45 3.48
C PHE A 177 -15.32 -11.37 4.23
N LYS A 178 -14.79 -12.18 5.17
CA LYS A 178 -15.57 -13.17 5.90
C LYS A 178 -15.91 -12.63 7.28
N GLY A 179 -17.15 -12.69 7.61
CA GLY A 179 -17.65 -12.34 8.93
C GLY A 179 -18.89 -11.46 8.84
N GLU A 180 -19.66 -11.47 9.89
CA GLU A 180 -20.82 -10.61 10.07
C GLU A 180 -20.48 -9.52 11.07
N ARG A 181 -21.11 -8.35 10.89
CA ARG A 181 -20.98 -7.28 11.87
C ARG A 181 -21.40 -7.77 13.24
N LYS A 182 -20.54 -7.58 14.23
CA LYS A 182 -20.82 -7.94 15.62
C LYS A 182 -21.71 -6.85 16.23
N ALA A 183 -22.93 -7.25 16.67
CA ALA A 183 -23.80 -6.34 17.40
C ALA A 183 -23.13 -5.91 18.71
N ARG A 184 -23.12 -4.62 18.99
CA ARG A 184 -22.59 -4.04 20.23
C ARG A 184 -23.72 -3.69 21.18
N THR A 185 -23.48 -3.91 22.47
CA THR A 185 -24.45 -3.64 23.53
C THR A 185 -24.11 -2.43 24.39
N ASP A 186 -22.93 -1.82 24.18
CA ASP A 186 -22.46 -0.69 24.98
C ASP A 186 -22.95 0.69 24.48
N GLY A 187 -23.72 0.72 23.40
CA GLY A 187 -24.29 1.95 22.84
C GLY A 187 -23.28 2.93 22.24
N LYS A 188 -21.97 2.54 22.13
CA LYS A 188 -20.93 3.41 21.57
C LYS A 188 -20.86 3.30 20.05
N PHE A 189 -20.57 4.43 19.40
CA PHE A 189 -20.22 4.48 17.99
C PHE A 189 -18.69 4.36 17.84
N VAL A 190 -18.23 3.26 17.28
CA VAL A 190 -16.80 2.95 17.19
C VAL A 190 -16.24 3.43 15.87
N ILE A 191 -15.23 4.28 15.94
CA ILE A 191 -14.46 4.76 14.79
C ILE A 191 -13.08 4.10 14.79
N LEU A 192 -12.80 3.35 13.74
CA LEU A 192 -11.50 2.71 13.52
C LEU A 192 -10.60 3.56 12.63
N CYS A 193 -9.35 3.72 13.03
CA CYS A 193 -8.28 4.29 12.21
C CYS A 193 -7.06 3.37 12.27
N THR A 194 -6.64 2.83 11.13
CA THR A 194 -5.52 1.89 11.04
C THR A 194 -4.28 2.52 10.40
N GLY A 195 -3.11 2.03 10.78
CA GLY A 195 -1.85 2.39 10.17
C GLY A 195 -0.77 2.83 11.15
N ARG A 196 0.43 3.02 10.62
CA ARG A 196 1.58 3.47 11.40
C ARG A 196 1.32 4.85 12.02
N TYR A 197 1.70 5.03 13.28
CA TYR A 197 1.58 6.35 13.93
C TYR A 197 2.76 7.24 13.51
N SER A 198 2.56 8.00 12.44
CA SER A 198 3.57 8.84 11.81
C SER A 198 2.95 10.15 11.28
N ARG A 199 3.80 11.14 10.97
CA ARG A 199 3.34 12.49 10.60
C ARG A 199 2.48 12.52 9.34
N GLU A 200 2.83 11.70 8.34
CA GLU A 200 2.10 11.61 7.07
C GLU A 200 0.73 10.95 7.21
N LYS A 201 0.53 10.17 8.29
CA LYS A 201 -0.76 9.52 8.59
C LYS A 201 -1.75 10.42 9.31
N ASP A 202 -1.29 11.49 9.93
CA ASP A 202 -2.08 12.60 10.51
C ASP A 202 -3.26 12.19 11.43
N GLN A 203 -3.10 11.11 12.19
CA GLN A 203 -4.16 10.60 13.08
C GLN A 203 -4.65 11.63 14.10
N SER A 204 -3.84 12.65 14.39
CA SER A 204 -4.20 13.73 15.31
C SER A 204 -5.45 14.49 14.90
N VAL A 205 -5.70 14.61 13.58
CA VAL A 205 -6.89 15.32 13.08
C VAL A 205 -8.18 14.62 13.47
N LEU A 206 -8.17 13.26 13.55
CA LEU A 206 -9.32 12.50 14.00
C LEU A 206 -9.63 12.73 15.49
N ILE A 207 -8.60 12.80 16.34
CA ILE A 207 -8.78 13.12 17.76
C ILE A 207 -9.41 14.50 17.93
N ASP A 208 -8.91 15.50 17.17
CA ASP A 208 -9.45 16.86 17.20
C ASP A 208 -10.87 16.93 16.65
N ALA A 209 -11.19 16.13 15.66
CA ALA A 209 -12.54 16.06 15.10
C ALA A 209 -13.53 15.52 16.12
N VAL A 210 -13.18 14.43 16.81
CA VAL A 210 -14.04 13.85 17.84
C VAL A 210 -14.24 14.81 19.01
N LYS A 211 -13.21 15.56 19.44
CA LYS A 211 -13.35 16.62 20.46
C LYS A 211 -14.34 17.73 20.10
N LYS A 212 -14.58 17.95 18.81
CA LYS A 212 -15.51 18.98 18.29
C LYS A 212 -16.90 18.45 18.02
N SER A 213 -17.05 17.11 17.93
CA SER A 213 -18.32 16.46 17.62
C SER A 213 -19.36 16.73 18.72
N ALA A 214 -20.60 16.96 18.31
CA ALA A 214 -21.74 17.01 19.21
C ALA A 214 -21.99 15.66 19.90
N HIS A 215 -21.48 14.58 19.33
CA HIS A 215 -21.62 13.19 19.78
C HIS A 215 -20.37 12.66 20.50
N GLU A 216 -19.45 13.51 20.93
CA GLU A 216 -18.15 13.11 21.52
C GLU A 216 -18.30 12.03 22.59
N LYS A 217 -19.31 12.14 23.45
CA LYS A 217 -19.56 11.21 24.56
C LYS A 217 -19.98 9.81 24.12
N ASP A 218 -20.51 9.69 22.90
CA ASP A 218 -20.98 8.43 22.32
C ASP A 218 -19.93 7.75 21.43
N ILE A 219 -18.85 8.47 21.10
CA ILE A 219 -17.79 7.98 20.19
C ILE A 219 -16.70 7.25 20.99
N GLN A 220 -16.33 6.06 20.51
CA GLN A 220 -15.14 5.33 20.93
C GLN A 220 -14.12 5.27 19.78
N LEU A 221 -12.93 5.82 19.97
CA LEU A 221 -11.85 5.71 19.01
C LEU A 221 -11.02 4.45 19.21
N VAL A 222 -10.69 3.78 18.10
CA VAL A 222 -9.73 2.67 18.06
C VAL A 222 -8.65 2.99 17.03
N PHE A 223 -7.41 3.10 17.50
CA PHE A 223 -6.23 3.25 16.66
C PHE A 223 -5.50 1.91 16.59
N ALA A 224 -5.53 1.28 15.41
CA ALA A 224 -4.87 0.01 15.16
C ALA A 224 -3.52 0.25 14.46
N GLY A 225 -2.43 0.15 15.21
CA GLY A 225 -1.10 0.38 14.70
C GLY A 225 -0.07 0.61 15.80
N ALA A 226 1.11 1.03 15.39
CA ALA A 226 2.19 1.45 16.26
C ALA A 226 3.07 2.49 15.54
N GLY A 227 3.82 3.29 16.27
CA GLY A 227 4.75 4.22 15.64
C GLY A 227 5.25 5.34 16.56
N PRO A 228 6.18 6.16 16.02
CA PRO A 228 6.87 7.17 16.83
C PRO A 228 5.94 8.28 17.37
N MET A 229 4.75 8.45 16.79
CA MET A 229 3.80 9.48 17.22
C MET A 229 2.85 9.02 18.33
N GLU A 230 2.91 7.77 18.80
CA GLU A 230 1.97 7.22 19.78
C GLU A 230 1.85 8.10 21.05
N GLY A 231 2.99 8.47 21.65
CA GLY A 231 2.97 9.32 22.83
C GLY A 231 2.35 10.70 22.61
N ALA A 232 2.50 11.26 21.41
CA ALA A 232 1.87 12.53 21.05
C ALA A 232 0.34 12.37 20.84
N LEU A 233 -0.09 11.26 20.21
CA LEU A 233 -1.50 10.96 20.03
C LEU A 233 -2.21 10.71 21.36
N ARG A 234 -1.60 9.95 22.29
CA ARG A 234 -2.15 9.72 23.62
C ARG A 234 -2.33 11.02 24.40
N ARG A 235 -1.31 11.90 24.42
CA ARG A 235 -1.44 13.24 25.04
C ARG A 235 -2.52 14.08 24.38
N ARG A 236 -2.63 14.06 23.05
CA ARG A 236 -3.66 14.81 22.35
C ARG A 236 -5.06 14.30 22.64
N ALA A 237 -5.21 13.02 22.95
CA ALA A 237 -6.47 12.38 23.30
C ALA A 237 -6.93 12.66 24.75
N GLU A 238 -6.08 13.26 25.59
CA GLU A 238 -6.46 13.66 26.94
C GLU A 238 -7.68 14.58 26.91
N GLY A 239 -8.62 14.33 27.81
CA GLY A 239 -9.88 15.08 27.93
C GLY A 239 -11.05 14.53 27.08
N LEU A 240 -10.84 13.49 26.24
CA LEU A 240 -11.96 12.76 25.65
C LEU A 240 -12.70 11.95 26.72
N THR A 241 -14.02 11.92 26.66
CA THR A 241 -14.89 11.16 27.59
C THR A 241 -14.57 9.66 27.51
N ASN A 242 -14.41 9.13 26.31
CA ASN A 242 -14.01 7.75 26.09
C ASN A 242 -12.54 7.71 25.68
N ALA A 243 -11.66 7.19 26.56
CA ALA A 243 -10.26 7.05 26.26
C ALA A 243 -10.04 6.16 25.03
N PRO A 244 -9.30 6.63 23.99
CA PRO A 244 -9.03 5.82 22.81
C PRO A 244 -8.26 4.55 23.11
N VAL A 245 -8.61 3.47 22.40
CA VAL A 245 -7.84 2.23 22.38
C VAL A 245 -6.69 2.40 21.39
N PHE A 246 -5.46 2.18 21.84
CA PHE A 246 -4.27 2.12 20.99
C PHE A 246 -3.66 0.73 21.09
N GLY A 247 -3.46 0.08 19.95
CA GLY A 247 -2.89 -1.25 19.94
C GLY A 247 -2.38 -1.70 18.56
N PHE A 248 -1.48 -2.67 18.61
CA PHE A 248 -1.09 -3.41 17.43
C PHE A 248 -1.79 -4.77 17.49
N PHE A 249 -2.65 -5.02 16.53
CA PHE A 249 -3.52 -6.20 16.47
C PHE A 249 -2.94 -7.26 15.53
N THR A 250 -3.12 -8.53 15.86
CA THR A 250 -2.95 -9.61 14.88
C THR A 250 -3.99 -9.47 13.77
N ARG A 251 -3.86 -10.25 12.71
CA ARG A 251 -4.84 -10.22 11.60
C ARG A 251 -6.24 -10.60 12.09
N GLU A 252 -6.32 -11.65 12.90
CA GLU A 252 -7.57 -12.16 13.47
C GLU A 252 -8.24 -11.10 14.36
N GLU A 253 -7.46 -10.51 15.28
CA GLU A 253 -7.93 -9.43 16.14
C GLU A 253 -8.37 -8.20 15.35
N LEU A 254 -7.62 -7.82 14.30
CA LEU A 254 -7.97 -6.69 13.44
C LEU A 254 -9.27 -6.94 12.68
N THR A 255 -9.49 -8.17 12.20
CA THR A 255 -10.74 -8.57 11.56
C THR A 255 -11.91 -8.41 12.53
N ASP A 256 -11.74 -8.84 13.79
CA ASP A 256 -12.75 -8.68 14.84
C ASP A 256 -13.03 -7.20 15.16
N VAL A 257 -11.99 -6.37 15.20
CA VAL A 257 -12.13 -4.92 15.41
C VAL A 257 -12.89 -4.28 14.25
N ILE A 258 -12.55 -4.63 13.00
CA ILE A 258 -13.26 -4.13 11.81
C ILE A 258 -14.74 -4.49 11.87
N HIS A 259 -15.09 -5.74 12.17
CA HIS A 259 -16.48 -6.17 12.23
C HIS A 259 -17.27 -5.58 13.42
N SER A 260 -16.59 -5.07 14.44
CA SER A 260 -17.20 -4.39 15.59
C SER A 260 -17.21 -2.86 15.49
N ALA A 261 -16.54 -2.27 14.51
CA ALA A 261 -16.51 -0.84 14.28
C ALA A 261 -17.72 -0.35 13.45
N ASP A 262 -18.06 0.93 13.57
CA ASP A 262 -19.19 1.57 12.89
C ASP A 262 -18.78 2.42 11.69
N LEU A 263 -17.57 2.96 11.73
CA LEU A 263 -17.01 3.83 10.70
C LEU A 263 -15.50 3.62 10.63
N TYR A 264 -14.94 3.77 9.45
CA TYR A 264 -13.50 3.83 9.25
C TYR A 264 -13.05 5.24 8.86
N VAL A 265 -11.99 5.75 9.47
CA VAL A 265 -11.44 7.07 9.11
C VAL A 265 -10.00 6.92 8.65
N HIS A 266 -9.72 7.40 7.43
CA HIS A 266 -8.38 7.38 6.83
C HIS A 266 -7.83 8.79 6.71
N THR A 267 -6.96 9.16 7.63
CA THR A 267 -6.43 10.54 7.74
C THR A 267 -5.14 10.77 6.96
N ALA A 268 -4.58 9.74 6.31
CA ALA A 268 -3.28 9.80 5.67
C ALA A 268 -3.23 10.76 4.48
N LYS A 269 -2.15 11.56 4.42
CA LYS A 269 -1.89 12.53 3.34
C LYS A 269 -1.12 11.94 2.16
N VAL A 270 -0.42 10.83 2.36
CA VAL A 270 0.42 10.17 1.35
C VAL A 270 0.19 8.68 1.40
N GLU A 271 -0.32 8.13 0.30
CA GLU A 271 -0.58 6.70 0.14
C GLU A 271 -0.44 6.28 -1.32
N ILE A 272 0.21 5.15 -1.54
CA ILE A 272 0.28 4.50 -2.86
C ILE A 272 -1.01 3.72 -3.13
N GLU A 273 -1.52 3.01 -2.11
CA GLU A 273 -2.74 2.19 -2.20
C GLU A 273 -3.53 2.21 -0.89
N ALA A 274 -2.84 2.20 0.27
CA ALA A 274 -3.45 2.07 1.61
C ALA A 274 -4.23 0.76 1.81
N ILE A 275 -3.52 -0.36 1.80
CA ILE A 275 -4.12 -1.70 2.03
C ILE A 275 -5.02 -1.70 3.27
N SER A 276 -4.63 -1.03 4.36
CA SER A 276 -5.43 -0.96 5.58
C SER A 276 -6.80 -0.26 5.42
N CYS A 277 -6.91 0.68 4.47
CA CYS A 277 -8.21 1.26 4.10
C CYS A 277 -9.04 0.24 3.32
N LEU A 278 -8.42 -0.48 2.40
CA LEU A 278 -9.09 -1.53 1.63
C LEU A 278 -9.54 -2.70 2.52
N GLU A 279 -8.73 -3.08 3.52
CA GLU A 279 -9.11 -4.09 4.53
C GLU A 279 -10.40 -3.69 5.28
N ALA A 280 -10.49 -2.44 5.72
CA ALA A 280 -11.68 -1.91 6.39
C ALA A 280 -12.91 -1.91 5.46
N ILE A 281 -12.73 -1.49 4.19
CA ILE A 281 -13.79 -1.53 3.17
C ILE A 281 -14.25 -2.96 2.90
N CYS A 282 -13.32 -3.90 2.73
CA CYS A 282 -13.62 -5.31 2.51
C CYS A 282 -14.34 -5.95 3.71
N GLY A 283 -14.07 -5.47 4.93
CA GLY A 283 -14.78 -5.82 6.14
C GLY A 283 -16.13 -5.13 6.33
N GLY A 284 -16.58 -4.35 5.33
CA GLY A 284 -17.92 -3.74 5.29
C GLY A 284 -18.03 -2.38 5.95
N LEU A 285 -16.89 -1.73 6.30
CA LEU A 285 -16.92 -0.38 6.86
C LEU A 285 -17.05 0.69 5.78
N VAL A 286 -17.82 1.72 6.06
CA VAL A 286 -17.83 2.95 5.27
C VAL A 286 -16.61 3.79 5.65
N PRO A 287 -15.78 4.21 4.68
CA PRO A 287 -14.63 5.04 4.97
C PRO A 287 -14.97 6.54 4.87
N VAL A 288 -14.33 7.35 5.73
CA VAL A 288 -14.15 8.80 5.57
C VAL A 288 -12.68 9.07 5.38
N ILE A 289 -12.30 9.68 4.26
CA ILE A 289 -10.95 9.69 3.73
C ILE A 289 -10.46 11.12 3.54
N ALA A 290 -9.19 11.40 3.87
CA ALA A 290 -8.56 12.67 3.57
C ALA A 290 -8.43 12.87 2.04
N ASP A 291 -8.99 13.97 1.51
CA ASP A 291 -8.93 14.32 0.08
C ASP A 291 -7.56 14.87 -0.33
N SER A 292 -6.53 14.06 -0.20
CA SER A 292 -5.16 14.46 -0.50
C SER A 292 -4.76 14.14 -1.93
N GLU A 293 -4.26 15.15 -2.66
CA GLU A 293 -3.69 14.98 -4.01
C GLU A 293 -2.47 14.03 -4.07
N LYS A 294 -1.89 13.67 -2.92
CA LYS A 294 -0.72 12.78 -2.82
C LYS A 294 -1.10 11.38 -2.36
N SER A 295 -2.37 11.07 -2.34
CA SER A 295 -2.89 9.80 -1.84
C SER A 295 -3.83 9.16 -2.86
N ALA A 296 -3.61 7.89 -3.14
CA ALA A 296 -4.51 7.08 -3.97
C ALA A 296 -5.90 6.92 -3.34
N THR A 297 -5.99 7.04 -2.00
CA THR A 297 -7.23 6.74 -1.27
C THR A 297 -8.38 7.66 -1.59
N ARG A 298 -8.10 8.90 -2.05
CA ARG A 298 -9.18 9.81 -2.50
C ARG A 298 -10.06 9.20 -3.60
N ALA A 299 -9.47 8.34 -4.46
CA ALA A 299 -10.20 7.66 -5.53
C ALA A 299 -11.13 6.54 -5.02
N PHE A 300 -11.04 6.16 -3.73
CA PHE A 300 -11.95 5.17 -3.14
C PHE A 300 -13.26 5.80 -2.66
N ALA A 301 -13.36 7.13 -2.60
CA ALA A 301 -14.56 7.81 -2.16
C ALA A 301 -15.71 7.63 -3.17
N MET A 302 -16.89 7.25 -2.66
CA MET A 302 -18.10 7.03 -3.48
C MET A 302 -19.11 8.17 -3.38
N GLY A 303 -18.83 9.18 -2.54
CA GLY A 303 -19.66 10.35 -2.38
C GLY A 303 -18.97 11.45 -1.59
N GLY A 304 -19.55 12.65 -1.58
CA GLY A 304 -18.96 13.82 -0.92
C GLY A 304 -18.81 13.71 0.59
N HIS A 305 -19.62 12.86 1.24
CA HIS A 305 -19.49 12.59 2.68
C HIS A 305 -18.35 11.61 3.01
N ASN A 306 -17.79 10.93 2.01
CA ASN A 306 -16.62 10.07 2.19
C ASN A 306 -15.29 10.81 2.13
N LEU A 307 -15.28 12.12 1.82
CA LEU A 307 -14.08 12.95 1.72
C LEU A 307 -14.12 14.08 2.73
N PHE A 308 -12.97 14.37 3.33
CA PHE A 308 -12.74 15.56 4.14
C PHE A 308 -11.42 16.26 3.75
N LYS A 309 -11.34 17.56 3.94
CA LYS A 309 -10.13 18.36 3.64
C LYS A 309 -8.97 17.92 4.53
N PRO A 310 -7.80 17.59 3.97
CA PRO A 310 -6.65 17.13 4.74
C PRO A 310 -6.30 18.07 5.90
N SER A 311 -6.12 17.51 7.10
CA SER A 311 -5.84 18.24 8.35
C SER A 311 -6.95 19.18 8.84
N ASP A 312 -8.12 19.17 8.23
CA ASP A 312 -9.27 19.96 8.68
C ASP A 312 -10.15 19.11 9.60
N SER A 313 -9.97 19.29 10.91
CA SER A 313 -10.76 18.56 11.90
C SER A 313 -12.22 19.01 11.96
N ALA A 314 -12.55 20.25 11.53
CA ALA A 314 -13.94 20.69 11.51
C ALA A 314 -14.71 20.02 10.36
N ASP A 315 -14.14 19.98 9.16
CA ASP A 315 -14.74 19.25 8.04
C ASP A 315 -14.86 17.73 8.34
N LEU A 316 -13.84 17.14 9.00
CA LEU A 316 -13.91 15.74 9.42
C LEU A 316 -15.03 15.50 10.46
N THR A 317 -15.23 16.46 11.40
CA THR A 317 -16.33 16.39 12.36
C THR A 317 -17.67 16.32 11.65
N GLU A 318 -17.91 17.21 10.67
CA GLU A 318 -19.16 17.22 9.89
C GLU A 318 -19.42 15.88 9.20
N LYS A 319 -18.39 15.21 8.67
CA LYS A 319 -18.53 13.89 8.02
C LYS A 319 -18.83 12.76 9.03
N ILE A 320 -18.21 12.81 10.21
CA ILE A 320 -18.46 11.83 11.28
C ILE A 320 -19.88 11.99 11.78
N ASP A 321 -20.29 13.20 12.16
CA ASP A 321 -21.61 13.50 12.68
C ASP A 321 -22.71 13.16 11.65
N PHE A 322 -22.46 13.45 10.36
CA PHE A 322 -23.36 13.06 9.28
C PHE A 322 -23.65 11.53 9.28
N PHE A 323 -22.62 10.68 9.36
CA PHE A 323 -22.83 9.23 9.33
C PHE A 323 -23.42 8.69 10.64
N MET A 324 -23.24 9.38 11.77
CA MET A 324 -23.90 9.04 13.03
C MET A 324 -25.40 9.38 13.00
N GLU A 325 -25.76 10.52 12.44
CA GLU A 325 -27.13 11.03 12.37
C GLU A 325 -27.94 10.41 11.23
N ASN A 326 -27.26 9.85 10.21
CA ASN A 326 -27.91 9.31 9.02
C ASN A 326 -27.55 7.81 8.81
N PRO A 327 -28.00 6.90 9.67
CA PRO A 327 -27.66 5.46 9.58
C PRO A 327 -28.11 4.82 8.26
N TYR A 328 -29.24 5.26 7.69
CA TYR A 328 -29.70 4.80 6.39
C TYR A 328 -28.73 5.13 5.24
N GLU A 329 -28.23 6.36 5.19
CA GLU A 329 -27.24 6.77 4.18
C GLU A 329 -25.91 6.03 4.38
N LYS A 330 -25.52 5.75 5.63
CA LYS A 330 -24.34 4.91 5.92
C LYS A 330 -24.53 3.49 5.40
N GLU A 331 -25.69 2.87 5.61
CA GLU A 331 -25.97 1.51 5.12
C GLU A 331 -25.98 1.45 3.59
N LYS A 332 -26.62 2.40 2.94
CA LYS A 332 -26.61 2.55 1.47
C LYS A 332 -25.19 2.69 0.93
N CYS A 333 -24.36 3.51 1.58
CA CYS A 333 -22.94 3.67 1.24
C CYS A 333 -22.17 2.35 1.42
N ALA A 334 -22.42 1.59 2.50
CA ALA A 334 -21.79 0.29 2.74
C ALA A 334 -22.10 -0.72 1.63
N LEU A 335 -23.32 -0.71 1.07
CA LEU A 335 -23.69 -1.57 -0.06
C LEU A 335 -22.89 -1.23 -1.33
N LEU A 336 -22.64 0.06 -1.60
CA LEU A 336 -21.79 0.47 -2.73
C LEU A 336 -20.34 -0.04 -2.55
N TYR A 337 -19.81 0.09 -1.34
CA TYR A 337 -18.46 -0.41 -1.03
C TYR A 337 -18.34 -1.93 -1.10
N LYS A 338 -19.41 -2.67 -0.83
CA LYS A 338 -19.41 -4.12 -1.03
C LYS A 338 -19.20 -4.52 -2.49
N GLY A 339 -19.78 -3.76 -3.44
CA GLY A 339 -19.53 -3.94 -4.87
C GLY A 339 -18.08 -3.63 -5.25
N PHE A 340 -17.52 -2.54 -4.72
CA PHE A 340 -16.13 -2.15 -4.92
C PHE A 340 -15.14 -3.21 -4.39
N ALA A 341 -15.40 -3.77 -3.21
CA ALA A 341 -14.55 -4.75 -2.57
C ALA A 341 -14.40 -6.05 -3.36
N ALA A 342 -15.40 -6.44 -4.17
CA ALA A 342 -15.43 -7.72 -4.87
C ALA A 342 -14.22 -7.97 -5.81
N GLY A 343 -13.58 -6.90 -6.30
CA GLY A 343 -12.39 -6.96 -7.15
C GLY A 343 -11.05 -7.05 -6.40
N LEU A 344 -11.06 -6.93 -5.08
CA LEU A 344 -9.85 -6.72 -4.28
C LEU A 344 -9.31 -7.98 -3.59
N ALA A 345 -9.91 -9.15 -3.81
CA ALA A 345 -9.45 -10.40 -3.20
C ALA A 345 -7.98 -10.70 -3.58
N LYS A 346 -7.17 -11.00 -2.57
CA LYS A 346 -5.73 -11.25 -2.75
C LYS A 346 -5.46 -12.34 -3.78
N SER A 347 -6.22 -13.44 -3.75
CA SER A 347 -6.08 -14.53 -4.71
C SER A 347 -6.19 -14.03 -6.16
N ARG A 348 -7.23 -13.25 -6.45
CA ARG A 348 -7.44 -12.67 -7.79
C ARG A 348 -6.30 -11.72 -8.19
N CYS A 349 -5.90 -10.80 -7.30
CA CYS A 349 -4.83 -9.87 -7.59
C CYS A 349 -3.48 -10.61 -7.83
N MET A 350 -3.24 -11.69 -7.11
CA MET A 350 -2.04 -12.50 -7.31
C MET A 350 -2.09 -13.33 -8.61
N ASP A 351 -3.27 -13.75 -9.06
CA ASP A 351 -3.45 -14.36 -10.39
C ASP A 351 -3.11 -13.35 -11.51
N GLU A 352 -3.55 -12.11 -11.37
CA GLU A 352 -3.22 -11.02 -12.30
C GLU A 352 -1.70 -10.71 -12.29
N MET A 353 -1.07 -10.75 -11.12
CA MET A 353 0.39 -10.59 -10.99
C MET A 353 1.15 -11.73 -11.67
N GLU A 354 0.75 -12.97 -11.49
CA GLU A 354 1.34 -14.12 -12.17
C GLU A 354 1.23 -14.00 -13.68
N ASN A 355 0.03 -13.64 -14.18
CA ASN A 355 -0.21 -13.44 -15.61
C ASN A 355 0.72 -12.35 -16.18
N MET A 356 0.88 -11.21 -15.49
CA MET A 356 1.81 -10.15 -15.88
C MET A 356 3.25 -10.68 -16.00
N LEU A 357 3.71 -11.48 -15.03
CA LEU A 357 5.05 -12.05 -15.04
C LEU A 357 5.21 -13.05 -16.21
N ALA A 358 4.23 -13.95 -16.39
CA ALA A 358 4.23 -14.95 -17.46
C ALA A 358 4.21 -14.31 -18.87
N GLU A 359 3.39 -13.30 -19.08
CA GLU A 359 3.36 -12.51 -20.33
C GLU A 359 4.73 -11.88 -20.62
N THR A 360 5.36 -11.30 -19.60
CA THR A 360 6.69 -10.67 -19.73
C THR A 360 7.75 -11.68 -20.14
N VAL A 361 7.74 -12.88 -19.54
CA VAL A 361 8.64 -14.00 -19.92
C VAL A 361 8.39 -14.44 -21.36
N LEU A 362 7.12 -14.63 -21.72
CA LEU A 362 6.73 -15.10 -23.06
C LEU A 362 7.17 -14.11 -24.15
N GLU A 363 7.00 -12.82 -23.92
CA GLU A 363 7.41 -11.79 -24.88
C GLU A 363 8.93 -11.68 -25.02
N ASN A 364 9.66 -11.79 -23.90
CA ASN A 364 11.11 -11.83 -23.96
C ASN A 364 11.60 -13.03 -24.79
N LYS A 365 11.03 -14.22 -24.57
CA LYS A 365 11.33 -15.43 -25.36
C LYS A 365 10.99 -15.23 -26.85
N ARG A 366 9.84 -14.64 -27.17
CA ARG A 366 9.45 -14.33 -28.58
C ARG A 366 10.43 -13.38 -29.23
N ALA A 367 10.82 -12.31 -28.54
CA ALA A 367 11.79 -11.35 -29.07
C ALA A 367 13.16 -12.02 -29.35
N ALA A 368 13.61 -12.92 -28.47
CA ALA A 368 14.86 -13.69 -28.67
C ALA A 368 14.82 -14.58 -29.91
N TYR A 369 13.63 -15.11 -30.30
CA TYR A 369 13.44 -15.90 -31.51
C TYR A 369 13.01 -15.09 -32.74
N GLY A 370 13.01 -13.75 -32.68
CA GLY A 370 12.62 -12.88 -33.79
C GLY A 370 11.13 -12.93 -34.16
N ILE A 371 10.28 -13.42 -33.25
CA ILE A 371 8.83 -13.53 -33.47
C ILE A 371 8.20 -12.17 -33.10
N PRO A 372 7.47 -11.50 -34.02
CA PRO A 372 6.85 -10.21 -33.70
C PRO A 372 5.89 -10.30 -32.52
N VAL A 373 6.00 -9.37 -31.58
CA VAL A 373 5.01 -9.16 -30.53
C VAL A 373 3.79 -8.51 -31.18
N THR A 374 2.65 -9.19 -31.22
CA THR A 374 1.42 -8.62 -31.77
C THR A 374 0.88 -7.55 -30.82
N GLU A 375 0.45 -6.39 -31.37
CA GLU A 375 -0.08 -5.24 -30.61
C GLU A 375 -1.29 -5.55 -29.70
N ASN A 376 -1.89 -6.75 -29.81
CA ASN A 376 -3.00 -7.18 -28.96
C ASN A 376 -2.63 -7.44 -27.49
N SER A 377 -1.36 -7.53 -27.14
CA SER A 377 -0.91 -7.63 -25.74
C SER A 377 -0.93 -6.28 -25.00
N GLN A 378 -1.21 -5.16 -25.65
CA GLN A 378 -1.34 -3.84 -25.03
C GLN A 378 -2.71 -3.58 -24.40
N ARG A 379 -3.70 -4.46 -24.62
CA ARG A 379 -4.96 -4.44 -23.86
C ARG A 379 -4.81 -5.20 -22.54
N ALA A 380 -3.88 -4.77 -21.69
CA ALA A 380 -3.98 -5.08 -20.30
C ALA A 380 -5.33 -4.53 -19.80
N ALA A 381 -6.15 -5.41 -19.30
CA ALA A 381 -7.45 -5.11 -18.78
C ALA A 381 -7.36 -3.94 -17.80
N VAL A 382 -7.81 -2.76 -18.24
CA VAL A 382 -8.29 -1.71 -17.35
C VAL A 382 -9.59 -2.26 -16.77
N LEU A 383 -9.46 -3.20 -15.82
CA LEU A 383 -10.60 -3.67 -15.05
C LEU A 383 -10.96 -2.58 -14.05
N GLY A 384 -11.92 -1.76 -14.50
CA GLY A 384 -12.99 -1.31 -13.66
C GLY A 384 -12.70 -0.26 -12.61
N TYR A 385 -11.90 0.77 -12.90
CA TYR A 385 -12.17 2.10 -12.33
C TYR A 385 -12.83 2.93 -13.45
N THR A 386 -14.09 2.68 -13.73
CA THR A 386 -14.90 3.65 -14.45
C THR A 386 -15.12 4.81 -13.50
N ASP A 387 -14.43 5.90 -13.80
CA ASP A 387 -14.77 7.24 -13.36
C ASP A 387 -16.31 7.40 -13.47
N GLY A 388 -16.95 7.67 -12.32
CA GLY A 388 -18.40 7.90 -12.23
C GLY A 388 -18.85 9.23 -12.82
N SER A 389 -18.20 9.72 -13.89
CA SER A 389 -18.63 10.85 -14.69
C SER A 389 -19.46 10.40 -15.90
N GLY A 390 -20.56 9.70 -15.62
CA GLY A 390 -21.65 9.49 -16.56
C GLY A 390 -22.76 10.49 -16.25
N ARG A 391 -22.97 11.45 -17.13
CA ARG A 391 -24.05 12.45 -17.14
C ARG A 391 -25.42 11.85 -16.85
#